data_30d513cfb9405d6a993968ff4e3bdb05
#
_entry.id   30d513cfb9405d6a993968ff4e3bdb05
#
_cell.length_a   1.000
_cell.length_b   1.000
_cell.length_c   1.000
_cell.angle_alpha   90.00
_cell.angle_beta   90.00
_cell.angle_gamma   90.00
#
_symmetry.space_group_name_H-M   'P 1'
#
loop_
_entity.id
_entity.type
_entity.pdbx_description
1 polymer ?
#
loop_
_entity_poly.entity_id
_entity_poly.type
_entity_poly.pdbx_seq_one_letter_code
_entity_poly.pdbx_strand_id
1 'polypeptide(L)'
;MERIRKYADPPLLIAIALLLVIGVFMVASSSFTTGLTKYGDGTYFFKRHLIFLVVGLVAAGVCYVVPLKTFQRFAFPAWSLGMVLCAALYTSLGVNVNGATRWLLIPGTHIQFMPSDILKYASIFYTANLLVLHRGKRRKEGFLPIVTVIGLSVVIVMKEDFSSAMVIAISLLGMFFISGMNLAEFVSILSMGLAVMYFFVFRVPYRMKRLTSFLHPFDDIGNTDWQLANSLYAMGTGSIKGIGYFRSHEVFNRLPEAYNDFIFAVIGEEFGFIGTSIVIGLFALFVQRGFLTALKQKGLYEKLIATGIFLSIGFQAFFNMGVAAGILPVTGLTLPYISFGGTALVFVMAMSGILLRLSRKGESH
;
A
#
# COMPACT_ATOMS: atom_id res chain seq x y z
N MET A 1 -4.74 37.88 8.53
CA MET A 1 -5.93 37.27 7.90
C MET A 1 -5.49 36.06 7.04
N GLU A 2 -5.51 34.85 7.56
CA GLU A 2 -5.25 33.64 6.74
C GLU A 2 -6.48 33.39 5.83
N ARG A 3 -6.27 33.54 4.52
CA ARG A 3 -7.28 33.15 3.53
C ARG A 3 -7.70 31.70 3.77
N ILE A 4 -8.95 31.48 4.12
CA ILE A 4 -9.58 30.15 4.21
C ILE A 4 -9.43 29.49 2.83
N ARG A 5 -8.59 28.49 2.71
CA ARG A 5 -8.44 27.74 1.46
C ARG A 5 -9.72 26.92 1.21
N LYS A 6 -10.51 27.36 0.27
CA LYS A 6 -11.75 26.71 -0.18
C LYS A 6 -11.47 25.39 -0.93
N TYR A 7 -10.23 25.16 -1.34
CA TYR A 7 -9.80 24.06 -2.20
C TYR A 7 -8.83 23.12 -1.48
N ALA A 8 -8.79 21.86 -1.93
CA ALA A 8 -7.81 20.88 -1.51
C ALA A 8 -6.37 21.41 -1.67
N ASP A 9 -5.42 20.83 -0.94
CA ASP A 9 -4.01 21.19 -1.00
C ASP A 9 -3.42 20.94 -2.40
N PRO A 10 -3.03 22.00 -3.17
CA PRO A 10 -2.58 21.81 -4.54
C PRO A 10 -1.33 20.95 -4.68
N PRO A 11 -0.27 21.07 -3.84
CA PRO A 11 0.89 20.18 -3.92
C PRO A 11 0.55 18.70 -3.71
N LEU A 12 -0.39 18.39 -2.79
CA LEU A 12 -0.86 17.02 -2.58
C LEU A 12 -1.59 16.48 -3.83
N LEU A 13 -2.47 17.29 -4.40
CA LEU A 13 -3.21 16.92 -5.61
C LEU A 13 -2.26 16.71 -6.80
N ILE A 14 -1.28 17.60 -6.98
CA ILE A 14 -0.28 17.50 -8.05
C ILE A 14 0.55 16.21 -7.89
N ALA A 15 1.01 15.90 -6.68
CA ALA A 15 1.78 14.68 -6.42
C ALA A 15 0.97 13.43 -6.81
N ILE A 16 -0.30 13.34 -6.38
CA ILE A 16 -1.19 12.22 -6.73
C ILE A 16 -1.41 12.15 -8.25
N ALA A 17 -1.72 13.27 -8.89
CA ALA A 17 -1.98 13.32 -10.32
C ALA A 17 -0.75 12.89 -11.16
N LEU A 18 0.45 13.38 -10.81
CA LEU A 18 1.68 13.02 -11.50
C LEU A 18 2.01 11.53 -11.31
N LEU A 19 1.85 10.98 -10.08
CA LEU A 19 2.05 9.56 -9.84
C LEU A 19 1.09 8.69 -10.66
N LEU A 20 -0.19 9.09 -10.79
CA LEU A 20 -1.16 8.37 -11.63
C LEU A 20 -0.79 8.45 -13.12
N VAL A 21 -0.34 9.61 -13.61
CA VAL A 21 0.12 9.78 -15.00
C VAL A 21 1.32 8.88 -15.26
N ILE A 22 2.33 8.88 -14.38
CA ILE A 22 3.48 7.97 -14.49
C ILE A 22 3.00 6.52 -14.51
N GLY A 23 2.04 6.14 -13.65
CA GLY A 23 1.48 4.79 -13.59
C GLY A 23 0.87 4.34 -14.92
N VAL A 24 0.08 5.22 -15.57
CA VAL A 24 -0.53 4.93 -16.89
C VAL A 24 0.53 4.60 -17.94
N PHE A 25 1.59 5.41 -18.03
CA PHE A 25 2.68 5.18 -18.98
C PHE A 25 3.48 3.92 -18.62
N MET A 26 3.81 3.74 -17.35
CA MET A 26 4.63 2.61 -16.91
C MET A 26 3.92 1.28 -17.04
N VAL A 27 2.61 1.21 -16.74
CA VAL A 27 1.83 -0.02 -16.97
C VAL A 27 1.75 -0.35 -18.45
N ALA A 28 1.61 0.67 -19.33
CA ALA A 28 1.60 0.44 -20.78
C ALA A 28 2.90 -0.23 -21.25
N SER A 29 4.05 0.28 -20.81
CA SER A 29 5.36 -0.28 -21.17
C SER A 29 5.61 -1.64 -20.51
N SER A 30 5.50 -1.72 -19.18
CA SER A 30 5.92 -2.90 -18.40
C SER A 30 5.02 -4.13 -18.59
N SER A 31 3.76 -3.97 -19.02
CA SER A 31 2.82 -5.08 -19.17
C SER A 31 2.65 -5.58 -20.60
N PHE A 32 3.17 -4.88 -21.61
CA PHE A 32 2.92 -5.17 -23.01
C PHE A 32 3.30 -6.60 -23.42
N THR A 33 4.50 -7.03 -23.09
CA THR A 33 5.01 -8.36 -23.42
C THR A 33 4.21 -9.45 -22.74
N THR A 34 3.91 -9.28 -21.45
CA THR A 34 3.10 -10.25 -20.69
C THR A 34 1.68 -10.32 -21.24
N GLY A 35 1.09 -9.20 -21.64
CA GLY A 35 -0.23 -9.14 -22.28
C GLY A 35 -0.24 -9.90 -23.60
N LEU A 36 0.77 -9.67 -24.42
CA LEU A 36 0.89 -10.32 -25.74
C LEU A 36 1.07 -11.82 -25.61
N THR A 37 1.94 -12.28 -24.71
CA THR A 37 2.25 -13.71 -24.53
C THR A 37 1.13 -14.49 -23.85
N LYS A 38 0.48 -13.93 -22.82
CA LYS A 38 -0.56 -14.64 -22.05
C LYS A 38 -1.96 -14.54 -22.66
N TYR A 39 -2.29 -13.40 -23.30
CA TYR A 39 -3.65 -13.08 -23.76
C TYR A 39 -3.74 -12.76 -25.24
N GLY A 40 -2.64 -12.76 -25.99
CA GLY A 40 -2.62 -12.38 -27.41
C GLY A 40 -2.84 -10.87 -27.66
N ASP A 41 -2.94 -10.06 -26.61
CA ASP A 41 -3.19 -8.60 -26.70
C ASP A 41 -2.22 -7.86 -25.77
N GLY A 42 -1.23 -7.20 -26.33
CA GLY A 42 -0.24 -6.43 -25.56
C GLY A 42 -0.86 -5.28 -24.76
N THR A 43 -2.05 -4.83 -25.11
CA THR A 43 -2.78 -3.77 -24.41
C THR A 43 -3.76 -4.27 -23.34
N TYR A 44 -3.81 -5.58 -23.09
CA TYR A 44 -4.77 -6.20 -22.16
C TYR A 44 -4.72 -5.57 -20.75
N PHE A 45 -3.55 -5.53 -20.12
CA PHE A 45 -3.39 -4.97 -18.79
C PHE A 45 -3.57 -3.45 -18.78
N PHE A 46 -3.09 -2.76 -19.80
CA PHE A 46 -3.27 -1.32 -19.95
C PHE A 46 -4.74 -0.91 -19.99
N LYS A 47 -5.56 -1.56 -20.81
CA LYS A 47 -7.01 -1.33 -20.87
C LYS A 47 -7.68 -1.54 -19.51
N ARG A 48 -7.33 -2.62 -18.81
CA ARG A 48 -7.86 -2.90 -17.47
C ARG A 48 -7.39 -1.86 -16.45
N HIS A 49 -6.15 -1.41 -16.53
CA HIS A 49 -5.64 -0.34 -15.66
C HIS A 49 -6.42 0.95 -15.83
N LEU A 50 -6.74 1.34 -17.08
CA LEU A 50 -7.56 2.52 -17.33
C LEU A 50 -8.98 2.38 -16.76
N ILE A 51 -9.59 1.20 -16.85
CA ILE A 51 -10.90 0.94 -16.23
C ILE A 51 -10.80 1.15 -14.70
N PHE A 52 -9.81 0.54 -14.03
CA PHE A 52 -9.63 0.71 -12.59
C PHE A 52 -9.26 2.14 -12.22
N LEU A 53 -8.55 2.87 -13.07
CA LEU A 53 -8.26 4.30 -12.88
C LEU A 53 -9.54 5.12 -12.89
N VAL A 54 -10.43 4.92 -13.86
CA VAL A 54 -11.72 5.62 -13.92
C VAL A 54 -12.59 5.30 -12.72
N VAL A 55 -12.71 4.02 -12.35
CA VAL A 55 -13.43 3.60 -11.12
C VAL A 55 -12.80 4.22 -9.88
N GLY A 56 -11.47 4.27 -9.81
CA GLY A 56 -10.73 4.90 -8.72
C GLY A 56 -10.96 6.41 -8.64
N LEU A 57 -11.02 7.12 -9.77
CA LEU A 57 -11.36 8.56 -9.80
C LEU A 57 -12.77 8.82 -9.27
N VAL A 58 -13.73 7.99 -9.68
CA VAL A 58 -15.10 8.07 -9.16
C VAL A 58 -15.12 7.80 -7.66
N ALA A 59 -14.44 6.74 -7.20
CA ALA A 59 -14.34 6.41 -5.78
C ALA A 59 -13.67 7.55 -4.97
N ALA A 60 -12.60 8.16 -5.50
CA ALA A 60 -11.96 9.32 -4.89
C ALA A 60 -12.91 10.51 -4.77
N GLY A 61 -13.69 10.80 -5.84
CA GLY A 61 -14.69 11.86 -5.85
C GLY A 61 -15.81 11.62 -4.83
N VAL A 62 -16.33 10.40 -4.75
CA VAL A 62 -17.33 10.00 -3.75
C VAL A 62 -16.77 10.17 -2.34
N CYS A 63 -15.58 9.63 -2.06
CA CYS A 63 -14.94 9.73 -0.75
C CYS A 63 -14.57 11.18 -0.37
N TYR A 64 -14.30 12.03 -1.35
CA TYR A 64 -14.08 13.47 -1.12
C TYR A 64 -15.34 14.20 -0.65
N VAL A 65 -16.53 13.79 -1.12
CA VAL A 65 -17.81 14.46 -0.80
C VAL A 65 -18.46 13.86 0.45
N VAL A 66 -18.38 12.53 0.65
CA VAL A 66 -19.04 11.83 1.76
C VAL A 66 -18.52 12.30 3.13
N PRO A 67 -19.40 12.67 4.08
CA PRO A 67 -19.00 13.14 5.41
C PRO A 67 -18.21 12.08 6.19
N LEU A 68 -17.16 12.49 6.93
CA LEU A 68 -16.36 11.58 7.75
C LEU A 68 -17.18 10.85 8.83
N LYS A 69 -18.26 11.45 9.31
CA LYS A 69 -19.21 10.82 10.24
C LYS A 69 -19.82 9.54 9.67
N THR A 70 -20.00 9.46 8.35
CA THR A 70 -20.47 8.24 7.67
C THR A 70 -19.44 7.13 7.79
N PHE A 71 -18.18 7.41 7.48
CA PHE A 71 -17.09 6.43 7.65
C PHE A 71 -16.94 6.01 9.12
N GLN A 72 -17.09 6.94 10.05
CA GLN A 72 -17.06 6.64 11.48
C GLN A 72 -18.18 5.69 11.89
N ARG A 73 -19.41 5.92 11.42
CA ARG A 73 -20.57 5.06 11.71
C ARG A 73 -20.41 3.62 11.18
N PHE A 74 -19.83 3.48 9.98
CA PHE A 74 -19.63 2.18 9.33
C PHE A 74 -18.25 1.55 9.60
N ALA A 75 -17.43 2.15 10.46
CA ALA A 75 -16.07 1.67 10.73
C ALA A 75 -16.04 0.24 11.29
N PHE A 76 -16.87 -0.08 12.29
CA PHE A 76 -16.97 -1.42 12.85
C PHE A 76 -17.55 -2.45 11.88
N PRO A 77 -18.69 -2.22 11.21
CA PRO A 77 -19.20 -3.12 10.17
C PRO A 77 -18.20 -3.39 9.05
N ALA A 78 -17.48 -2.35 8.57
CA ALA A 78 -16.49 -2.49 7.51
C ALA A 78 -15.27 -3.32 7.98
N TRP A 79 -14.81 -3.09 9.21
CA TRP A 79 -13.73 -3.88 9.80
C TRP A 79 -14.13 -5.35 9.99
N SER A 80 -15.33 -5.61 10.53
CA SER A 80 -15.86 -6.96 10.69
C SER A 80 -16.01 -7.69 9.35
N LEU A 81 -16.51 -6.99 8.32
CA LEU A 81 -16.59 -7.52 6.97
C LEU A 81 -15.17 -7.86 6.43
N GLY A 82 -14.21 -6.97 6.60
CA GLY A 82 -12.82 -7.21 6.21
C GLY A 82 -12.23 -8.44 6.91
N MET A 83 -12.51 -8.63 8.21
CA MET A 83 -12.09 -9.81 8.96
C MET A 83 -12.71 -11.11 8.41
N VAL A 84 -14.01 -11.10 8.13
CA VAL A 84 -14.72 -12.25 7.54
C VAL A 84 -14.17 -12.57 6.14
N LEU A 85 -13.94 -11.57 5.31
CA LEU A 85 -13.38 -11.76 3.98
C LEU A 85 -11.93 -12.29 4.03
N CYS A 86 -11.11 -11.81 4.97
CA CYS A 86 -9.78 -12.38 5.18
C CYS A 86 -9.84 -13.83 5.70
N ALA A 87 -10.80 -14.15 6.58
CA ALA A 87 -11.04 -15.53 7.01
C ALA A 87 -11.50 -16.43 5.84
N ALA A 88 -12.27 -15.90 4.90
CA ALA A 88 -12.71 -16.62 3.70
C ALA A 88 -11.57 -17.06 2.78
N LEU A 89 -10.38 -16.44 2.86
CA LEU A 89 -9.18 -16.90 2.13
C LEU A 89 -8.74 -18.32 2.52
N TYR A 90 -9.08 -18.76 3.73
CA TYR A 90 -8.76 -20.10 4.22
C TYR A 90 -9.80 -21.16 3.83
N THR A 91 -10.78 -20.79 3.01
CA THR A 91 -11.81 -21.67 2.45
C THR A 91 -11.55 -21.94 0.98
N SER A 92 -12.45 -22.70 0.32
CA SER A 92 -12.40 -22.97 -1.13
C SER A 92 -12.58 -21.74 -2.02
N LEU A 93 -12.94 -20.59 -1.45
CA LEU A 93 -13.08 -19.31 -2.19
C LEU A 93 -11.74 -18.62 -2.44
N GLY A 94 -10.70 -19.01 -1.71
CA GLY A 94 -9.36 -18.46 -1.85
C GLY A 94 -8.65 -18.98 -3.12
N VAL A 95 -8.10 -18.06 -3.91
CA VAL A 95 -7.30 -18.39 -5.11
C VAL A 95 -5.82 -18.40 -4.74
N ASN A 96 -5.18 -19.57 -4.93
CA ASN A 96 -3.76 -19.70 -4.73
C ASN A 96 -3.01 -19.26 -6.00
N VAL A 97 -2.14 -18.27 -5.85
CA VAL A 97 -1.27 -17.77 -6.90
C VAL A 97 0.16 -17.80 -6.37
N ASN A 98 1.04 -18.52 -7.04
CA ASN A 98 2.47 -18.64 -6.68
C ASN A 98 2.70 -19.08 -5.21
N GLY A 99 1.85 -19.99 -4.70
CA GLY A 99 2.00 -20.56 -3.35
C GLY A 99 1.44 -19.68 -2.21
N ALA A 100 0.74 -18.58 -2.52
CA ALA A 100 0.06 -17.74 -1.53
C ALA A 100 -1.41 -17.52 -1.91
N THR A 101 -2.31 -17.58 -0.92
CA THR A 101 -3.77 -17.41 -1.10
C THR A 101 -4.16 -16.01 -0.66
N ARG A 102 -3.97 -15.02 -1.55
CA ARG A 102 -4.22 -13.60 -1.26
C ARG A 102 -5.48 -13.04 -1.88
N TRP A 103 -6.05 -13.75 -2.84
CA TRP A 103 -7.14 -13.27 -3.69
C TRP A 103 -8.41 -14.04 -3.44
N LEU A 104 -9.53 -13.35 -3.39
CA LEU A 104 -10.86 -13.95 -3.49
C LEU A 104 -11.41 -13.72 -4.90
N LEU A 105 -11.97 -14.78 -5.50
CA LEU A 105 -12.71 -14.70 -6.74
C LEU A 105 -14.17 -14.39 -6.44
N ILE A 106 -14.74 -13.39 -7.10
CA ILE A 106 -16.18 -13.11 -7.02
C ILE A 106 -16.91 -14.18 -7.83
N PRO A 107 -17.78 -15.00 -7.20
CA PRO A 107 -18.49 -16.07 -7.88
C PRO A 107 -19.26 -15.56 -9.13
N GLY A 108 -19.11 -16.28 -10.25
CA GLY A 108 -19.74 -15.89 -11.52
C GLY A 108 -19.03 -14.78 -12.31
N THR A 109 -17.88 -14.33 -11.84
CA THR A 109 -17.06 -13.31 -12.55
C THR A 109 -15.61 -13.73 -12.63
N HIS A 110 -14.81 -13.02 -13.46
CA HIS A 110 -13.35 -13.17 -13.50
C HIS A 110 -12.65 -12.09 -12.66
N ILE A 111 -13.39 -11.43 -11.75
CA ILE A 111 -12.84 -10.35 -10.92
C ILE A 111 -12.28 -10.95 -9.64
N GLN A 112 -11.01 -10.71 -9.41
CA GLN A 112 -10.31 -11.05 -8.18
C GLN A 112 -10.02 -9.78 -7.39
N PHE A 113 -10.13 -9.84 -6.07
CA PHE A 113 -9.77 -8.73 -5.19
C PHE A 113 -9.03 -9.24 -3.96
N MET A 114 -8.23 -8.37 -3.34
CA MET A 114 -7.50 -8.69 -2.11
C MET A 114 -8.28 -8.21 -0.88
N PRO A 115 -8.78 -9.12 -0.02
CA PRO A 115 -9.47 -8.74 1.21
C PRO A 115 -8.60 -7.94 2.19
N SER A 116 -7.29 -8.14 2.17
CA SER A 116 -6.34 -7.39 2.99
C SER A 116 -6.38 -5.88 2.70
N ASP A 117 -6.69 -5.45 1.47
CA ASP A 117 -6.85 -4.02 1.15
C ASP A 117 -8.10 -3.42 1.84
N ILE A 118 -9.20 -4.16 1.87
CA ILE A 118 -10.41 -3.73 2.58
C ILE A 118 -10.11 -3.63 4.08
N LEU A 119 -9.54 -4.69 4.65
CA LEU A 119 -9.24 -4.74 6.08
C LEU A 119 -8.24 -3.66 6.48
N LYS A 120 -7.23 -3.39 5.66
CA LYS A 120 -6.22 -2.33 5.88
C LYS A 120 -6.88 -0.98 6.16
N TYR A 121 -7.74 -0.52 5.28
CA TYR A 121 -8.37 0.78 5.42
C TYR A 121 -9.51 0.78 6.44
N ALA A 122 -10.30 -0.28 6.52
CA ALA A 122 -11.31 -0.44 7.56
C ALA A 122 -10.70 -0.42 8.96
N SER A 123 -9.52 -1.04 9.15
CA SER A 123 -8.77 -1.00 10.41
C SER A 123 -8.33 0.41 10.80
N ILE A 124 -7.96 1.27 9.83
CA ILE A 124 -7.63 2.66 10.08
C ILE A 124 -8.85 3.39 10.67
N PHE A 125 -10.02 3.30 10.03
CA PHE A 125 -11.24 3.95 10.50
C PHE A 125 -11.70 3.44 11.87
N TYR A 126 -11.66 2.12 12.06
CA TYR A 126 -12.13 1.54 13.33
C TYR A 126 -11.17 1.82 14.48
N THR A 127 -9.85 1.71 14.26
CA THR A 127 -8.85 2.07 15.27
C THR A 127 -8.92 3.57 15.62
N ALA A 128 -9.11 4.47 14.65
CA ALA A 128 -9.32 5.88 14.91
C ALA A 128 -10.53 6.12 15.81
N ASN A 129 -11.64 5.41 15.57
CA ASN A 129 -12.85 5.50 16.39
C ASN A 129 -12.59 5.03 17.83
N LEU A 130 -11.93 3.90 18.00
CA LEU A 130 -11.57 3.38 19.32
C LEU A 130 -10.64 4.32 20.08
N LEU A 131 -9.62 4.89 19.42
CA LEU A 131 -8.69 5.84 20.03
C LEU A 131 -9.39 7.11 20.52
N VAL A 132 -10.40 7.58 19.78
CA VAL A 132 -11.22 8.73 20.22
C VAL A 132 -12.14 8.36 21.40
N LEU A 133 -12.83 7.23 21.32
CA LEU A 133 -13.78 6.77 22.36
C LEU A 133 -13.09 6.46 23.71
N HIS A 134 -11.83 6.02 23.66
CA HIS A 134 -11.10 5.58 24.86
C HIS A 134 -10.11 6.64 25.36
N ARG A 135 -10.09 7.81 24.78
CA ARG A 135 -9.21 8.93 25.22
C ARG A 135 -9.51 9.30 26.68
N GLY A 136 -8.49 9.22 27.52
CA GLY A 136 -8.61 9.56 28.94
C GLY A 136 -9.20 8.46 29.84
N LYS A 137 -9.55 7.29 29.31
CA LYS A 137 -10.00 6.15 30.12
C LYS A 137 -8.81 5.42 30.77
N ARG A 138 -9.13 4.64 31.83
CA ARG A 138 -8.12 3.82 32.50
C ARG A 138 -7.47 2.82 31.52
N ARG A 139 -6.20 2.47 31.74
CA ARG A 139 -5.38 1.60 30.88
C ARG A 139 -6.11 0.31 30.44
N LYS A 140 -6.77 -0.41 31.38
CA LYS A 140 -7.49 -1.66 31.04
C LYS A 140 -8.68 -1.44 30.12
N GLU A 141 -9.38 -0.34 30.25
CA GLU A 141 -10.61 -0.05 29.49
C GLU A 141 -10.33 0.55 28.11
N GLY A 142 -9.20 1.25 27.97
CA GLY A 142 -8.83 1.95 26.72
C GLY A 142 -7.82 1.18 25.86
N PHE A 143 -6.79 0.63 26.50
CA PHE A 143 -5.66 0.01 25.81
C PHE A 143 -6.01 -1.36 25.20
N LEU A 144 -6.65 -2.24 25.98
CA LEU A 144 -6.88 -3.62 25.57
C LEU A 144 -7.75 -3.75 24.27
N PRO A 145 -8.87 -3.05 24.11
CA PRO A 145 -9.67 -3.12 22.88
C PRO A 145 -8.86 -2.67 21.63
N ILE A 146 -8.04 -1.64 21.77
CA ILE A 146 -7.24 -1.12 20.67
C ILE A 146 -6.18 -2.14 20.25
N VAL A 147 -5.43 -2.68 21.21
CA VAL A 147 -4.40 -3.71 20.96
C VAL A 147 -5.02 -4.96 20.34
N THR A 148 -6.21 -5.36 20.81
CA THR A 148 -6.94 -6.51 20.25
C THR A 148 -7.29 -6.27 18.78
N VAL A 149 -7.81 -5.10 18.41
CA VAL A 149 -8.16 -4.78 17.03
C VAL A 149 -6.90 -4.72 16.14
N ILE A 150 -5.83 -4.09 16.61
CA ILE A 150 -4.54 -4.06 15.89
C ILE A 150 -4.02 -5.49 15.71
N GLY A 151 -3.97 -6.27 16.79
CA GLY A 151 -3.45 -7.65 16.78
C GLY A 151 -4.24 -8.55 15.84
N LEU A 152 -5.58 -8.55 15.93
CA LEU A 152 -6.44 -9.36 15.09
C LEU A 152 -6.31 -8.97 13.61
N SER A 153 -6.27 -7.66 13.30
CA SER A 153 -6.12 -7.20 11.92
C SER A 153 -4.78 -7.61 11.30
N VAL A 154 -3.71 -7.60 12.09
CA VAL A 154 -2.37 -7.98 11.63
C VAL A 154 -2.27 -9.51 11.50
N VAL A 155 -2.68 -10.26 12.53
CA VAL A 155 -2.51 -11.73 12.58
C VAL A 155 -3.29 -12.44 11.48
N ILE A 156 -4.53 -12.01 11.18
CA ILE A 156 -5.35 -12.67 10.16
C ILE A 156 -4.75 -12.52 8.75
N VAL A 157 -4.06 -11.40 8.47
CA VAL A 157 -3.42 -11.14 7.18
C VAL A 157 -2.02 -11.74 7.12
N MET A 158 -1.32 -11.80 8.25
CA MET A 158 0.13 -12.12 8.31
C MET A 158 0.49 -13.47 7.69
N LYS A 159 -0.39 -14.45 7.77
CA LYS A 159 -0.11 -15.81 7.27
C LYS A 159 0.01 -15.82 5.76
N GLU A 160 -0.93 -15.20 5.05
CA GLU A 160 -1.01 -15.23 3.59
C GLU A 160 -0.32 -14.03 2.94
N ASP A 161 -0.35 -12.87 3.59
CA ASP A 161 0.23 -11.63 3.08
C ASP A 161 0.97 -10.87 4.19
N PHE A 162 2.18 -11.34 4.49
CA PHE A 162 3.05 -10.74 5.51
C PHE A 162 3.33 -9.25 5.25
N SER A 163 3.47 -8.88 4.01
CA SER A 163 3.81 -7.51 3.60
C SER A 163 2.67 -6.54 3.87
N SER A 164 1.44 -6.91 3.50
CA SER A 164 0.25 -6.11 3.83
C SER A 164 0.03 -6.03 5.35
N ALA A 165 0.29 -7.11 6.08
CA ALA A 165 0.23 -7.10 7.55
C ALA A 165 1.22 -6.11 8.16
N MET A 166 2.43 -5.98 7.62
CA MET A 166 3.41 -4.96 8.06
C MET A 166 2.91 -3.53 7.80
N VAL A 167 2.32 -3.26 6.62
CA VAL A 167 1.75 -1.94 6.31
C VAL A 167 0.60 -1.60 7.27
N ILE A 168 -0.28 -2.56 7.57
CA ILE A 168 -1.36 -2.40 8.56
C ILE A 168 -0.75 -2.08 9.93
N ALA A 169 0.20 -2.89 10.41
CA ALA A 169 0.83 -2.72 11.72
C ALA A 169 1.47 -1.33 11.86
N ILE A 170 2.30 -0.91 10.90
CA ILE A 170 2.99 0.38 10.93
C ILE A 170 2.00 1.54 10.90
N SER A 171 0.96 1.46 10.06
CA SER A 171 -0.06 2.50 9.97
C SER A 171 -0.83 2.66 11.29
N LEU A 172 -1.26 1.55 11.89
CA LEU A 172 -2.02 1.58 13.14
C LEU A 172 -1.14 1.95 14.35
N LEU A 173 0.13 1.51 14.38
CA LEU A 173 1.10 1.94 15.39
C LEU A 173 1.41 3.42 15.30
N GLY A 174 1.55 3.96 14.08
CA GLY A 174 1.74 5.39 13.87
C GLY A 174 0.54 6.23 14.35
N MET A 175 -0.69 5.75 14.11
CA MET A 175 -1.90 6.39 14.65
C MET A 175 -1.93 6.34 16.19
N PHE A 176 -1.57 5.20 16.76
CA PHE A 176 -1.48 4.99 18.21
C PHE A 176 -0.47 5.98 18.84
N PHE A 177 0.70 6.13 18.24
CA PHE A 177 1.73 7.08 18.68
C PHE A 177 1.22 8.53 18.65
N ILE A 178 0.59 8.95 17.54
CA ILE A 178 0.06 10.32 17.37
C ILE A 178 -1.14 10.62 18.25
N SER A 179 -1.85 9.58 18.73
CA SER A 179 -2.99 9.76 19.65
C SER A 179 -2.59 10.31 21.03
N GLY A 180 -1.29 10.36 21.34
CA GLY A 180 -0.76 10.83 22.61
C GLY A 180 -0.78 9.76 23.72
N MET A 181 -0.70 8.49 23.33
CA MET A 181 -0.59 7.38 24.29
C MET A 181 0.78 7.33 24.97
N ASN A 182 0.86 6.64 26.11
CA ASN A 182 2.08 6.53 26.88
C ASN A 182 3.18 5.78 26.11
N LEU A 183 4.40 6.31 26.15
CA LEU A 183 5.57 5.71 25.49
C LEU A 183 5.78 4.24 25.92
N ALA A 184 5.53 3.89 27.17
CA ALA A 184 5.63 2.51 27.65
C ALA A 184 4.63 1.56 26.98
N GLU A 185 3.42 2.04 26.68
CA GLU A 185 2.41 1.27 25.95
C GLU A 185 2.80 1.07 24.48
N PHE A 186 3.31 2.14 23.86
CA PHE A 186 3.85 2.07 22.50
C PHE A 186 5.01 1.06 22.40
N VAL A 187 5.99 1.15 23.28
CA VAL A 187 7.14 0.22 23.33
C VAL A 187 6.67 -1.22 23.59
N SER A 188 5.66 -1.42 24.44
CA SER A 188 5.11 -2.76 24.72
C SER A 188 4.48 -3.39 23.48
N ILE A 189 3.69 -2.63 22.69
CA ILE A 189 3.09 -3.14 21.45
C ILE A 189 4.17 -3.38 20.40
N LEU A 190 5.11 -2.46 20.25
CA LEU A 190 6.20 -2.58 19.30
C LEU A 190 7.06 -3.82 19.58
N SER A 191 7.45 -4.04 20.84
CA SER A 191 8.24 -5.22 21.23
C SER A 191 7.49 -6.53 21.04
N MET A 192 6.18 -6.55 21.34
CA MET A 192 5.33 -7.70 21.06
C MET A 192 5.22 -7.95 19.55
N GLY A 193 5.03 -6.90 18.75
CA GLY A 193 4.99 -7.00 17.28
C GLY A 193 6.30 -7.53 16.70
N LEU A 194 7.44 -7.04 17.18
CA LEU A 194 8.77 -7.51 16.79
C LEU A 194 9.00 -8.98 17.18
N ALA A 195 8.57 -9.40 18.37
CA ALA A 195 8.63 -10.80 18.77
C ALA A 195 7.80 -11.71 17.86
N VAL A 196 6.56 -11.31 17.57
CA VAL A 196 5.68 -12.04 16.62
C VAL A 196 6.33 -12.10 15.25
N MET A 197 6.87 -10.99 14.73
CA MET A 197 7.56 -10.93 13.46
C MET A 197 8.77 -11.87 13.42
N TYR A 198 9.58 -11.88 14.48
CA TYR A 198 10.72 -12.80 14.62
C TYR A 198 10.28 -14.26 14.48
N PHE A 199 9.29 -14.70 15.26
CA PHE A 199 8.78 -16.07 15.16
C PHE A 199 8.24 -16.39 13.77
N PHE A 200 7.51 -15.47 13.14
CA PHE A 200 6.90 -15.69 11.83
C PHE A 200 7.92 -15.71 10.68
N VAL A 201 9.02 -14.98 10.79
CA VAL A 201 10.08 -14.99 9.76
C VAL A 201 10.98 -16.22 9.93
N PHE A 202 11.50 -16.47 11.13
CA PHE A 202 12.50 -17.50 11.35
C PHE A 202 11.94 -18.93 11.42
N ARG A 203 10.64 -19.11 11.68
CA ARG A 203 10.00 -20.44 11.72
C ARG A 203 9.43 -20.91 10.39
N VAL A 204 9.36 -20.06 9.36
CA VAL A 204 8.81 -20.40 8.05
C VAL A 204 9.95 -20.48 7.02
N PRO A 205 10.32 -21.69 6.51
CA PRO A 205 11.48 -21.88 5.62
C PRO A 205 11.43 -20.97 4.36
N TYR A 206 10.25 -20.80 3.77
CA TYR A 206 10.07 -19.94 2.60
C TYR A 206 10.44 -18.47 2.87
N ARG A 207 10.13 -17.94 4.07
CA ARG A 207 10.46 -16.56 4.44
C ARG A 207 11.93 -16.40 4.77
N MET A 208 12.51 -17.39 5.43
CA MET A 208 13.96 -17.45 5.62
C MET A 208 14.71 -17.47 4.29
N LYS A 209 14.22 -18.24 3.32
CA LYS A 209 14.82 -18.27 1.98
C LYS A 209 14.79 -16.90 1.30
N ARG A 210 13.70 -16.14 1.43
CA ARG A 210 13.63 -14.75 0.93
C ARG A 210 14.59 -13.80 1.65
N LEU A 211 14.86 -14.03 2.92
CA LEU A 211 15.83 -13.22 3.68
C LEU A 211 17.27 -13.57 3.25
N THR A 212 17.59 -14.83 3.02
CA THR A 212 18.90 -15.23 2.49
C THR A 212 19.12 -14.73 1.07
N SER A 213 18.12 -14.85 0.19
CA SER A 213 18.14 -14.27 -1.16
C SER A 213 18.39 -12.75 -1.15
N PHE A 214 17.85 -12.06 -0.17
CA PHE A 214 18.08 -10.62 -0.02
C PHE A 214 19.53 -10.29 0.37
N LEU A 215 20.15 -11.11 1.24
CA LEU A 215 21.54 -10.90 1.66
C LEU A 215 22.56 -11.30 0.58
N HIS A 216 22.20 -12.26 -0.27
CA HIS A 216 23.04 -12.81 -1.32
C HIS A 216 22.26 -12.95 -2.65
N PRO A 217 21.90 -11.81 -3.30
CA PRO A 217 20.95 -11.80 -4.41
C PRO A 217 21.47 -12.41 -5.72
N PHE A 218 22.73 -12.81 -5.76
CA PHE A 218 23.38 -13.38 -6.96
C PHE A 218 23.86 -14.83 -6.81
N ASP A 219 23.58 -15.48 -5.66
CA ASP A 219 24.09 -16.84 -5.40
C ASP A 219 23.24 -17.92 -6.11
N ASP A 220 21.94 -17.73 -6.27
CA ASP A 220 21.02 -18.66 -6.94
C ASP A 220 20.10 -17.94 -7.94
N ILE A 221 20.72 -17.30 -8.93
CA ILE A 221 20.02 -16.49 -9.94
C ILE A 221 19.00 -17.32 -10.75
N GLY A 222 19.18 -18.66 -10.85
CA GLY A 222 18.27 -19.54 -11.60
C GLY A 222 16.95 -19.86 -10.92
N ASN A 223 16.82 -19.63 -9.61
CA ASN A 223 15.67 -20.06 -8.80
C ASN A 223 15.14 -18.97 -7.86
N THR A 224 15.77 -18.85 -6.67
CA THR A 224 15.22 -18.04 -5.57
C THR A 224 15.52 -16.56 -5.69
N ASP A 225 16.65 -16.23 -6.30
CA ASP A 225 17.16 -14.87 -6.37
C ASP A 225 16.75 -14.16 -7.67
N TRP A 226 16.11 -14.91 -8.58
CA TRP A 226 15.72 -14.49 -9.93
C TRP A 226 15.06 -13.11 -9.96
N GLN A 227 14.08 -12.88 -9.11
CA GLN A 227 13.32 -11.62 -9.12
C GLN A 227 14.17 -10.43 -8.68
N LEU A 228 14.93 -10.59 -7.59
CA LEU A 228 15.75 -9.51 -7.06
C LEU A 228 16.96 -9.23 -7.94
N ALA A 229 17.65 -10.27 -8.41
CA ALA A 229 18.80 -10.11 -9.29
C ALA A 229 18.42 -9.36 -10.59
N ASN A 230 17.32 -9.76 -11.25
CA ASN A 230 16.87 -9.08 -12.47
C ASN A 230 16.37 -7.65 -12.19
N SER A 231 15.77 -7.37 -11.02
CA SER A 231 15.44 -6.03 -10.59
C SER A 231 16.69 -5.13 -10.49
N LEU A 232 17.77 -5.66 -9.89
CA LEU A 232 19.03 -4.93 -9.74
C LEU A 232 19.73 -4.76 -11.09
N TYR A 233 19.69 -5.75 -11.98
CA TYR A 233 20.19 -5.62 -13.35
C TYR A 233 19.44 -4.54 -14.13
N ALA A 234 18.10 -4.52 -14.06
CA ALA A 234 17.28 -3.50 -14.69
C ALA A 234 17.69 -2.09 -14.23
N MET A 235 17.78 -1.88 -12.91
CA MET A 235 18.17 -0.59 -12.36
C MET A 235 19.62 -0.21 -12.72
N GLY A 236 20.54 -1.18 -12.74
CA GLY A 236 21.93 -0.96 -13.13
C GLY A 236 22.08 -0.59 -14.61
N THR A 237 21.34 -1.26 -15.48
CA THR A 237 21.32 -1.02 -16.93
C THR A 237 20.83 0.40 -17.26
N GLY A 238 19.83 0.91 -16.51
CA GLY A 238 19.28 2.25 -16.72
C GLY A 238 20.25 3.39 -16.43
N SER A 239 21.29 3.19 -15.60
CA SER A 239 22.29 4.22 -15.28
C SER A 239 21.64 5.55 -14.87
N ILE A 240 22.14 6.70 -15.34
CA ILE A 240 21.63 8.04 -14.98
C ILE A 240 20.38 8.41 -15.77
N LYS A 241 20.37 8.20 -17.09
CA LYS A 241 19.32 8.73 -18.01
C LYS A 241 18.29 7.69 -18.43
N GLY A 242 18.53 6.41 -18.18
CA GLY A 242 17.74 5.30 -18.68
C GLY A 242 18.06 4.93 -20.14
N ILE A 243 17.54 3.79 -20.55
CA ILE A 243 17.69 3.26 -21.92
C ILE A 243 16.58 3.77 -22.87
N GLY A 244 15.60 4.48 -22.32
CA GLY A 244 14.47 5.05 -23.04
C GLY A 244 13.14 4.33 -22.79
N TYR A 245 12.05 5.08 -22.90
CA TYR A 245 10.69 4.57 -22.72
C TYR A 245 10.38 3.43 -23.69
N PHE A 246 9.72 2.38 -23.20
CA PHE A 246 9.35 1.20 -23.97
C PHE A 246 10.55 0.38 -24.50
N ARG A 247 11.73 0.51 -23.91
CA ARG A 247 12.96 -0.17 -24.33
C ARG A 247 13.53 -1.12 -23.27
N SER A 248 12.75 -1.41 -22.21
CA SER A 248 13.22 -2.29 -21.15
C SER A 248 13.56 -3.69 -21.69
N HIS A 249 14.79 -4.16 -21.47
CA HIS A 249 15.24 -5.49 -21.86
C HIS A 249 14.78 -6.56 -20.87
N GLU A 250 14.71 -6.22 -19.58
CA GLU A 250 14.33 -7.14 -18.52
C GLU A 250 12.83 -7.47 -18.53
N VAL A 251 11.97 -6.55 -18.97
CA VAL A 251 10.53 -6.79 -19.17
C VAL A 251 10.29 -7.84 -20.26
N PHE A 252 11.12 -7.87 -21.29
CA PHE A 252 10.87 -8.76 -22.44
C PHE A 252 11.09 -10.22 -22.14
N ASN A 253 11.98 -10.63 -21.20
CA ASN A 253 12.32 -12.03 -21.02
C ASN A 253 12.66 -12.49 -19.61
N ARG A 254 12.79 -11.61 -18.60
CA ARG A 254 13.47 -12.00 -17.35
C ARG A 254 12.81 -11.55 -16.05
N LEU A 255 12.06 -10.45 -16.00
CA LEU A 255 11.49 -9.93 -14.75
C LEU A 255 10.02 -10.34 -14.58
N PRO A 256 9.70 -11.36 -13.75
CA PRO A 256 8.32 -11.72 -13.46
C PRO A 256 7.58 -10.59 -12.74
N GLU A 257 6.30 -10.40 -13.04
CA GLU A 257 5.44 -9.40 -12.41
C GLU A 257 6.01 -7.96 -12.47
N ALA A 258 6.75 -7.63 -13.55
CA ALA A 258 7.35 -6.33 -13.78
C ALA A 258 6.34 -5.17 -13.69
N TYR A 259 5.11 -5.39 -14.13
CA TYR A 259 4.01 -4.42 -14.11
C TYR A 259 3.32 -4.29 -12.73
N ASN A 260 3.58 -5.19 -11.79
CA ASN A 260 3.04 -5.20 -10.43
C ASN A 260 4.10 -4.77 -9.41
N ASP A 261 4.87 -5.76 -8.91
CA ASP A 261 5.71 -5.61 -7.72
C ASP A 261 7.05 -4.96 -8.03
N PHE A 262 7.54 -5.06 -9.28
CA PHE A 262 8.85 -4.57 -9.70
C PHE A 262 8.78 -3.41 -10.71
N ILE A 263 7.64 -2.71 -10.81
CA ILE A 263 7.49 -1.59 -11.75
C ILE A 263 8.50 -0.47 -11.50
N PHE A 264 8.97 -0.30 -10.26
CA PHE A 264 10.00 0.68 -9.92
C PHE A 264 11.36 0.33 -10.55
N ALA A 265 11.69 -0.96 -10.69
CA ALA A 265 12.89 -1.39 -11.41
C ALA A 265 12.80 -1.07 -12.90
N VAL A 266 11.61 -1.23 -13.50
CA VAL A 266 11.37 -0.85 -14.90
C VAL A 266 11.52 0.67 -15.09
N ILE A 267 11.03 1.48 -14.13
CA ILE A 267 11.27 2.93 -14.14
C ILE A 267 12.78 3.21 -14.08
N GLY A 268 13.50 2.45 -13.24
CA GLY A 268 14.96 2.55 -13.16
C GLY A 268 15.67 2.20 -14.46
N GLU A 269 15.21 1.19 -15.18
CA GLU A 269 15.77 0.80 -16.47
C GLU A 269 15.46 1.83 -17.57
N GLU A 270 14.19 2.22 -17.71
CA GLU A 270 13.74 3.09 -18.81
C GLU A 270 14.13 4.54 -18.65
N PHE A 271 14.09 5.09 -17.42
CA PHE A 271 14.33 6.49 -17.11
C PHE A 271 15.53 6.75 -16.20
N GLY A 272 16.23 5.71 -15.80
CA GLY A 272 17.43 5.78 -14.99
C GLY A 272 17.23 6.37 -13.61
N PHE A 273 18.35 6.83 -13.03
CA PHE A 273 18.37 7.50 -11.74
C PHE A 273 17.48 8.75 -11.68
N ILE A 274 17.36 9.48 -12.80
CA ILE A 274 16.50 10.67 -12.87
C ILE A 274 15.04 10.28 -12.68
N GLY A 275 14.54 9.25 -13.39
CA GLY A 275 13.16 8.79 -13.28
C GLY A 275 12.82 8.27 -11.89
N THR A 276 13.69 7.45 -11.30
CA THR A 276 13.50 6.93 -9.94
C THR A 276 13.51 8.04 -8.89
N SER A 277 14.41 9.05 -9.05
CA SER A 277 14.48 10.20 -8.14
C SER A 277 13.21 11.06 -8.20
N ILE A 278 12.61 11.26 -9.38
CA ILE A 278 11.33 11.96 -9.53
C ILE A 278 10.23 11.22 -8.77
N VAL A 279 10.12 9.90 -8.93
CA VAL A 279 9.10 9.09 -8.24
C VAL A 279 9.29 9.15 -6.73
N ILE A 280 10.52 8.98 -6.23
CA ILE A 280 10.84 9.11 -4.80
C ILE A 280 10.45 10.51 -4.30
N GLY A 281 10.79 11.57 -5.04
CA GLY A 281 10.45 12.95 -4.69
C GLY A 281 8.94 13.20 -4.63
N LEU A 282 8.17 12.62 -5.54
CA LEU A 282 6.70 12.72 -5.54
C LEU A 282 6.08 11.99 -4.33
N PHE A 283 6.58 10.79 -3.96
CA PHE A 283 6.12 10.12 -2.75
C PHE A 283 6.56 10.85 -1.48
N ALA A 284 7.76 11.41 -1.44
CA ALA A 284 8.22 12.25 -0.33
C ALA A 284 7.32 13.49 -0.16
N LEU A 285 6.95 14.14 -1.27
CA LEU A 285 5.99 15.25 -1.28
C LEU A 285 4.62 14.80 -0.79
N PHE A 286 4.12 13.65 -1.24
CA PHE A 286 2.85 13.07 -0.79
C PHE A 286 2.85 12.85 0.74
N VAL A 287 3.88 12.19 1.27
CA VAL A 287 4.02 11.92 2.71
C VAL A 287 4.13 13.22 3.51
N GLN A 288 4.96 14.16 3.06
CA GLN A 288 5.09 15.47 3.70
C GLN A 288 3.77 16.22 3.77
N ARG A 289 3.02 16.26 2.65
CA ARG A 289 1.72 16.97 2.61
C ARG A 289 0.66 16.24 3.41
N GLY A 290 0.66 14.91 3.41
CA GLY A 290 -0.20 14.07 4.25
C GLY A 290 0.06 14.31 5.74
N PHE A 291 1.32 14.34 6.16
CA PHE A 291 1.73 14.66 7.54
C PHE A 291 1.29 16.07 7.95
N LEU A 292 1.55 17.08 7.11
CA LEU A 292 1.11 18.45 7.36
C LEU A 292 -0.42 18.56 7.43
N THR A 293 -1.14 17.78 6.63
CA THR A 293 -2.60 17.68 6.69
C THR A 293 -3.05 17.12 8.03
N ALA A 294 -2.44 16.05 8.52
CA ALA A 294 -2.74 15.46 9.82
C ALA A 294 -2.48 16.43 10.98
N LEU A 295 -1.36 17.17 10.94
CA LEU A 295 -1.02 18.14 12.00
C LEU A 295 -2.01 19.33 12.07
N LYS A 296 -2.61 19.71 10.95
CA LYS A 296 -3.56 20.84 10.87
C LYS A 296 -4.96 20.48 11.38
N GLN A 297 -5.27 19.19 11.57
CA GLN A 297 -6.60 18.79 12.04
C GLN A 297 -6.80 19.18 13.51
N LYS A 298 -7.95 19.80 13.81
CA LYS A 298 -8.36 20.12 15.18
C LYS A 298 -8.98 18.91 15.88
N GLY A 299 -9.75 18.11 15.16
CA GLY A 299 -10.37 16.89 15.68
C GLY A 299 -9.36 15.73 15.70
N LEU A 300 -9.41 14.94 16.78
CA LEU A 300 -8.52 13.78 16.93
C LEU A 300 -8.85 12.71 15.89
N TYR A 301 -10.13 12.47 15.57
CA TYR A 301 -10.54 11.48 14.59
C TYR A 301 -9.97 11.80 13.20
N GLU A 302 -10.14 13.05 12.75
CA GLU A 302 -9.64 13.54 11.48
C GLU A 302 -8.11 13.45 11.40
N LYS A 303 -7.43 13.82 12.49
CA LYS A 303 -5.97 13.70 12.62
C LYS A 303 -5.51 12.26 12.46
N LEU A 304 -6.18 11.32 13.12
CA LEU A 304 -5.84 9.90 13.08
C LEU A 304 -6.10 9.30 11.69
N ILE A 305 -7.22 9.63 11.06
CA ILE A 305 -7.54 9.16 9.70
C ILE A 305 -6.48 9.66 8.70
N ALA A 306 -6.16 10.96 8.72
CA ALA A 306 -5.11 11.50 7.85
C ALA A 306 -3.78 10.77 8.07
N THR A 307 -3.43 10.52 9.35
CA THR A 307 -2.20 9.79 9.73
C THR A 307 -2.20 8.36 9.18
N GLY A 308 -3.27 7.60 9.41
CA GLY A 308 -3.37 6.22 8.93
C GLY A 308 -3.26 6.12 7.41
N ILE A 309 -3.91 7.03 6.68
CA ILE A 309 -3.90 7.03 5.21
C ILE A 309 -2.50 7.34 4.67
N PHE A 310 -1.87 8.46 5.08
CA PHE A 310 -0.56 8.80 4.50
C PHE A 310 0.53 7.82 4.91
N LEU A 311 0.49 7.26 6.12
CA LEU A 311 1.42 6.22 6.55
C LEU A 311 1.22 4.93 5.74
N SER A 312 -0.02 4.48 5.57
CA SER A 312 -0.31 3.26 4.81
C SER A 312 0.23 3.36 3.37
N ILE A 313 -0.07 4.45 2.68
CA ILE A 313 0.36 4.66 1.29
C ILE A 313 1.87 4.90 1.21
N GLY A 314 2.41 5.73 2.11
CA GLY A 314 3.83 6.05 2.15
C GLY A 314 4.72 4.86 2.46
N PHE A 315 4.35 4.04 3.46
CA PHE A 315 5.11 2.83 3.79
C PHE A 315 4.99 1.77 2.70
N GLN A 316 3.82 1.59 2.09
CA GLN A 316 3.67 0.66 0.97
C GLN A 316 4.57 1.07 -0.20
N ALA A 317 4.64 2.36 -0.53
CA ALA A 317 5.55 2.88 -1.55
C ALA A 317 7.02 2.67 -1.17
N PHE A 318 7.39 3.00 0.07
CA PHE A 318 8.75 2.80 0.58
C PHE A 318 9.17 1.32 0.50
N PHE A 319 8.31 0.39 0.90
CA PHE A 319 8.61 -1.04 0.81
C PHE A 319 8.80 -1.50 -0.64
N ASN A 320 7.91 -1.11 -1.56
CA ASN A 320 8.04 -1.50 -2.96
C ASN A 320 9.34 -0.97 -3.58
N MET A 321 9.61 0.33 -3.43
CA MET A 321 10.83 0.95 -3.95
C MET A 321 12.09 0.35 -3.31
N GLY A 322 12.06 0.10 -1.99
CA GLY A 322 13.16 -0.51 -1.25
C GLY A 322 13.44 -1.94 -1.67
N VAL A 323 12.41 -2.74 -1.98
CA VAL A 323 12.55 -4.09 -2.52
C VAL A 323 13.18 -4.06 -3.90
N ALA A 324 12.67 -3.23 -4.80
CA ALA A 324 13.19 -3.12 -6.15
C ALA A 324 14.66 -2.66 -6.18
N ALA A 325 15.04 -1.79 -5.24
CA ALA A 325 16.42 -1.31 -5.07
C ALA A 325 17.33 -2.26 -4.27
N GLY A 326 16.83 -3.44 -3.83
CA GLY A 326 17.61 -4.38 -3.02
C GLY A 326 17.96 -3.87 -1.62
N ILE A 327 17.20 -2.91 -1.07
CA ILE A 327 17.37 -2.40 0.30
C ILE A 327 16.53 -3.21 1.29
N LEU A 328 15.45 -3.83 0.81
CA LEU A 328 14.52 -4.62 1.61
C LEU A 328 14.29 -6.00 0.97
N PRO A 329 13.98 -7.04 1.76
CA PRO A 329 13.68 -8.36 1.23
C PRO A 329 12.43 -8.36 0.35
N VAL A 330 12.42 -9.25 -0.65
CA VAL A 330 11.35 -9.32 -1.66
C VAL A 330 9.98 -9.52 -1.02
N THR A 331 9.07 -8.61 -1.36
CA THR A 331 7.66 -8.59 -0.96
C THR A 331 6.76 -8.55 -2.20
N GLY A 332 5.49 -8.85 -2.05
CA GLY A 332 4.50 -8.77 -3.14
C GLY A 332 3.61 -7.53 -2.99
N LEU A 333 4.18 -6.38 -2.64
CA LEU A 333 3.44 -5.12 -2.53
C LEU A 333 3.53 -4.32 -3.83
N THR A 334 2.40 -3.88 -4.33
CA THR A 334 2.33 -2.96 -5.48
C THR A 334 2.76 -1.54 -5.10
N LEU A 335 3.35 -0.80 -6.03
CA LEU A 335 3.66 0.62 -5.85
C LEU A 335 2.38 1.44 -6.00
N PRO A 336 1.90 2.13 -4.94
CA PRO A 336 0.67 2.89 -4.97
C PRO A 336 0.62 3.86 -6.16
N TYR A 337 -0.55 4.03 -6.79
CA TYR A 337 -0.80 4.86 -7.97
C TYR A 337 -0.13 4.40 -9.28
N ILE A 338 1.01 3.72 -9.22
CA ILE A 338 1.85 3.41 -10.39
C ILE A 338 1.64 1.98 -10.88
N SER A 339 1.71 0.98 -9.98
CA SER A 339 1.59 -0.43 -10.37
C SER A 339 0.19 -0.80 -10.88
N PHE A 340 0.13 -1.83 -11.72
CA PHE A 340 -1.13 -2.49 -12.03
C PHE A 340 -1.63 -3.24 -10.80
N GLY A 341 -2.49 -2.58 -10.02
CA GLY A 341 -3.00 -3.12 -8.75
C GLY A 341 -4.48 -3.47 -8.77
N GLY A 342 -5.19 -3.31 -9.89
CA GLY A 342 -6.62 -3.59 -9.96
C GLY A 342 -7.40 -2.87 -8.84
N THR A 343 -7.99 -3.64 -7.91
CA THR A 343 -8.75 -3.09 -6.78
C THR A 343 -7.91 -2.28 -5.81
N ALA A 344 -6.61 -2.59 -5.64
CA ALA A 344 -5.71 -1.83 -4.78
C ALA A 344 -5.60 -0.36 -5.22
N LEU A 345 -5.53 -0.10 -6.52
CA LEU A 345 -5.53 1.27 -7.07
C LEU A 345 -6.81 2.02 -6.68
N VAL A 346 -7.98 1.37 -6.79
CA VAL A 346 -9.27 1.98 -6.44
C VAL A 346 -9.30 2.37 -4.96
N PHE A 347 -8.83 1.48 -4.06
CA PHE A 347 -8.77 1.78 -2.63
C PHE A 347 -7.80 2.91 -2.31
N VAL A 348 -6.60 2.91 -2.90
CA VAL A 348 -5.61 3.98 -2.72
C VAL A 348 -6.19 5.32 -3.16
N MET A 349 -6.88 5.37 -4.30
CA MET A 349 -7.52 6.59 -4.81
C MET A 349 -8.69 7.04 -3.94
N ALA A 350 -9.54 6.12 -3.47
CA ALA A 350 -10.61 6.43 -2.53
C ALA A 350 -10.07 7.08 -1.24
N MET A 351 -9.01 6.52 -0.66
CA MET A 351 -8.34 7.08 0.52
C MET A 351 -7.70 8.43 0.24
N SER A 352 -7.15 8.62 -0.95
CA SER A 352 -6.63 9.92 -1.39
C SER A 352 -7.72 10.98 -1.47
N GLY A 353 -8.93 10.61 -1.88
CA GLY A 353 -10.10 11.48 -1.85
C GLY A 353 -10.41 12.00 -0.44
N ILE A 354 -10.35 11.11 0.57
CA ILE A 354 -10.51 11.50 1.98
C ILE A 354 -9.37 12.40 2.45
N LEU A 355 -8.12 12.08 2.11
CA LEU A 355 -6.95 12.88 2.49
C LEU A 355 -7.00 14.28 1.86
N LEU A 356 -7.41 14.38 0.59
CA LEU A 356 -7.62 15.65 -0.11
C LEU A 356 -8.76 16.47 0.54
N ARG A 357 -9.84 15.83 0.97
CA ARG A 357 -10.89 16.49 1.74
C ARG A 357 -10.35 17.08 3.04
N LEU A 358 -9.63 16.27 3.83
CA LEU A 358 -9.01 16.70 5.09
C LEU A 358 -7.97 17.80 4.89
N SER A 359 -7.39 17.93 3.71
CA SER A 359 -6.43 18.99 3.39
C SER A 359 -7.06 20.36 3.17
N ARG A 360 -8.39 20.45 3.04
CA ARG A 360 -9.12 21.73 2.93
C ARG A 360 -9.03 22.48 4.26
N LYS A 361 -8.64 23.74 4.22
CA LYS A 361 -8.73 24.61 5.39
C LYS A 361 -10.19 25.05 5.58
N GLY A 362 -10.78 24.73 6.72
CA GLY A 362 -11.98 25.41 7.16
C GLY A 362 -13.24 24.60 7.48
N GLU A 363 -13.21 23.26 7.47
CA GLU A 363 -14.32 22.49 8.06
C GLU A 363 -14.01 22.18 9.54
N SER A 364 -14.30 23.15 10.42
CA SER A 364 -14.61 22.87 11.82
C SER A 364 -16.12 22.61 11.89
N HIS A 365 -16.51 21.34 11.99
CA HIS A 365 -17.86 20.98 12.39
C HIS A 365 -17.90 20.70 13.90
#